data_80d86e0e615694c4ece100f9f22e839a
#
_entry.id   80d86e0e615694c4ece100f9f22e839a
#
_cell.length_a   1.000
_cell.length_b   1.000
_cell.length_c   1.000
_cell.angle_alpha   90.00
_cell.angle_beta   90.00
_cell.angle_gamma   90.00
#
_symmetry.space_group_name_H-M   'P 1'
#
loop_
_entity.id
_entity.type
_entity.pdbx_description
1 polymer ?
#
loop_
_entity_poly.entity_id
_entity_poly.type
_entity_poly.pdbx_seq_one_letter_code
_entity_poly.pdbx_strand_id
1 'polypeptide(L)'
;MARNTYFTNGTRNEQFLQQNLTEEFIKMFGMDILYCPREIMLTDGVFNEEVIGQFNDSYIIEAYMENFDGFQGGGDLLTKFGVAQTDEITMIVSSQRFTDLISQFLLLDKDYKAPERPQEGDLIYLPLTSNYFE
;
A
#
# COMPACT_ATOMS: atom_id res chain seq x y z
N MET A 1 -34.15 16.74 -14.56
CA MET A 1 -34.07 16.07 -13.26
C MET A 1 -33.67 17.12 -12.22
N ALA A 2 -34.52 17.41 -11.25
CA ALA A 2 -34.17 18.35 -10.20
C ALA A 2 -33.12 17.69 -9.27
N ARG A 3 -31.93 18.27 -9.23
CA ARG A 3 -30.94 17.88 -8.23
C ARG A 3 -31.47 18.21 -6.83
N ASN A 4 -31.27 17.33 -5.90
CA ASN A 4 -31.55 17.65 -4.50
C ASN A 4 -30.64 18.83 -4.10
N THR A 5 -31.26 19.94 -3.67
CA THR A 5 -30.55 21.16 -3.31
C THR A 5 -29.70 21.03 -2.03
N TYR A 6 -29.92 19.97 -1.27
CA TYR A 6 -29.18 19.69 -0.02
C TYR A 6 -27.93 18.81 -0.24
N PHE A 7 -27.83 18.11 -1.39
CA PHE A 7 -26.70 17.25 -1.73
C PHE A 7 -26.13 17.66 -3.09
N THR A 8 -25.02 18.34 -3.09
CA THR A 8 -24.30 18.75 -4.28
C THR A 8 -23.11 17.84 -4.50
N ASN A 9 -23.29 16.80 -5.32
CA ASN A 9 -22.18 15.93 -5.73
C ASN A 9 -21.15 16.77 -6.51
N GLY A 10 -19.98 16.98 -5.94
CA GLY A 10 -18.89 17.66 -6.62
C GLY A 10 -18.41 18.95 -5.95
N THR A 11 -18.99 19.36 -4.84
CA THR A 11 -18.36 20.38 -4.00
C THR A 11 -17.16 19.79 -3.28
N ARG A 12 -16.07 20.53 -3.22
CA ARG A 12 -14.83 20.12 -2.56
C ARG A 12 -15.05 19.69 -1.10
N ASN A 13 -15.94 20.37 -0.40
CA ASN A 13 -16.25 20.06 0.99
C ASN A 13 -16.93 18.70 1.16
N GLU A 14 -17.82 18.33 0.25
CA GLU A 14 -18.47 17.02 0.28
C GLU A 14 -17.51 15.88 -0.08
N GLN A 15 -16.59 16.14 -1.02
CA GLN A 15 -15.52 15.20 -1.36
C GLN A 15 -14.61 14.96 -0.16
N PHE A 16 -14.22 16.02 0.55
CA PHE A 16 -13.45 15.91 1.78
C PHE A 16 -14.19 15.17 2.88
N LEU A 17 -15.49 15.44 3.05
CA LEU A 17 -16.30 14.72 4.04
C LEU A 17 -16.34 13.23 3.73
N GLN A 18 -16.59 12.86 2.48
CA GLN A 18 -16.63 11.46 2.06
C GLN A 18 -15.27 10.78 2.26
N GLN A 19 -14.18 11.46 1.95
CA GLN A 19 -12.84 10.96 2.16
C GLN A 19 -12.52 10.73 3.63
N ASN A 20 -12.83 11.71 4.48
CA ASN A 20 -12.64 11.59 5.91
C ASN A 20 -13.46 10.44 6.51
N LEU A 21 -14.71 10.25 6.05
CA LEU A 21 -15.54 9.13 6.48
C LEU A 21 -14.94 7.78 6.05
N THR A 22 -14.36 7.71 4.86
CA THR A 22 -13.68 6.49 4.38
C THR A 22 -12.43 6.20 5.20
N GLU A 23 -11.66 7.22 5.56
CA GLU A 23 -10.49 7.06 6.44
C GLU A 23 -10.86 6.59 7.84
N GLU A 24 -11.90 7.18 8.42
CA GLU A 24 -12.41 6.71 9.72
C GLU A 24 -12.92 5.27 9.65
N PHE A 25 -13.55 4.87 8.55
CA PHE A 25 -13.96 3.50 8.32
C PHE A 25 -12.75 2.55 8.27
N ILE A 26 -11.70 2.90 7.54
CA ILE A 26 -10.47 2.12 7.49
C ILE A 26 -9.83 1.99 8.87
N LYS A 27 -9.78 3.08 9.66
CA LYS A 27 -9.26 3.05 11.04
C LYS A 27 -10.09 2.18 11.98
N MET A 28 -11.41 2.14 11.80
CA MET A 28 -12.29 1.34 12.67
C MET A 28 -12.21 -0.15 12.39
N PHE A 29 -12.10 -0.55 11.14
CA PHE A 29 -12.17 -1.94 10.71
C PHE A 29 -10.84 -2.50 10.18
N GLY A 30 -9.87 -1.64 9.97
CA GLY A 30 -8.54 -2.01 9.52
C GLY A 30 -7.62 -2.43 10.65
N MET A 31 -6.39 -2.71 10.27
CA MET A 31 -5.30 -3.03 11.16
C MET A 31 -4.07 -2.18 10.82
N ASP A 32 -3.20 -2.03 11.79
CA ASP A 32 -1.90 -1.39 11.56
C ASP A 32 -0.97 -2.37 10.87
N ILE A 33 -0.40 -1.93 9.77
CA ILE A 33 0.64 -2.65 9.03
C ILE A 33 1.93 -1.84 9.03
N LEU A 34 3.08 -2.51 8.85
CA LEU A 34 4.36 -1.85 8.64
C LEU A 34 4.65 -1.83 7.13
N TYR A 35 4.73 -0.65 6.60
CA TYR A 35 5.16 -0.42 5.22
C TYR A 35 6.64 -0.09 5.19
N CYS A 36 7.41 -0.85 4.42
CA CYS A 36 8.85 -0.69 4.25
C CYS A 36 9.15 -0.35 2.78
N PRO A 37 9.38 0.93 2.47
CA PRO A 37 9.72 1.35 1.11
C PRO A 37 11.10 0.84 0.72
N ARG A 38 11.24 0.49 -0.56
CA ARG A 38 12.51 0.05 -1.12
C ARG A 38 13.35 1.22 -1.59
N GLU A 39 14.53 1.38 -1.02
CA GLU A 39 15.55 2.34 -1.44
C GLU A 39 16.42 1.75 -2.54
N ILE A 40 16.64 2.52 -3.60
CA ILE A 40 17.49 2.12 -4.73
C ILE A 40 18.89 2.63 -4.51
N MET A 41 19.83 1.74 -4.23
CA MET A 41 21.22 2.09 -3.98
C MET A 41 22.07 2.16 -5.25
N LEU A 42 21.78 1.29 -6.20
CA LEU A 42 22.54 1.20 -7.46
C LEU A 42 21.61 0.84 -8.61
N THR A 43 21.70 1.62 -9.68
CA THR A 43 20.96 1.40 -10.93
C THR A 43 21.96 1.10 -12.03
N ASP A 44 21.65 0.11 -12.90
CA ASP A 44 22.44 -0.16 -14.11
C ASP A 44 22.24 0.99 -15.12
N GLY A 45 23.33 1.59 -15.56
CA GLY A 45 23.31 2.71 -16.50
C GLY A 45 22.89 2.34 -17.93
N VAL A 46 22.87 1.06 -18.30
CA VAL A 46 22.51 0.59 -19.65
C VAL A 46 21.04 0.25 -19.74
N PHE A 47 20.52 -0.52 -18.78
CA PHE A 47 19.13 -1.00 -18.79
C PHE A 47 18.22 -0.20 -17.90
N ASN A 48 18.78 0.68 -17.09
CA ASN A 48 18.03 1.48 -16.11
C ASN A 48 17.28 0.62 -15.09
N GLU A 49 17.78 -0.59 -14.84
CA GLU A 49 17.25 -1.52 -13.86
C GLU A 49 17.98 -1.37 -12.53
N GLU A 50 17.28 -1.71 -11.47
CA GLU A 50 17.83 -1.70 -10.13
C GLU A 50 18.74 -2.91 -9.91
N VAL A 51 19.96 -2.66 -9.47
CA VAL A 51 20.95 -3.71 -9.19
C VAL A 51 20.96 -4.06 -7.70
N ILE A 52 20.86 -3.05 -6.84
CA ILE A 52 20.89 -3.19 -5.38
C ILE A 52 19.83 -2.30 -4.77
N GLY A 53 18.91 -2.92 -4.05
CA GLY A 53 17.92 -2.25 -3.20
C GLY A 53 18.08 -2.67 -1.75
N GLN A 54 17.66 -1.81 -0.83
CA GLN A 54 17.63 -2.08 0.60
C GLN A 54 16.37 -1.49 1.23
N PHE A 55 16.03 -1.98 2.41
CA PHE A 55 14.92 -1.50 3.23
C PHE A 55 15.48 -0.97 4.54
N ASN A 56 15.56 0.36 4.68
CA ASN A 56 16.12 0.99 5.88
C ASN A 56 15.02 1.45 6.84
N ASP A 57 13.91 1.92 6.29
CA ASP A 57 12.85 2.54 7.07
C ASP A 57 11.57 1.71 7.06
N SER A 58 10.78 1.88 8.11
CA SER A 58 9.45 1.28 8.21
C SER A 58 8.45 2.29 8.77
N TYR A 59 7.28 2.37 8.18
CA TYR A 59 6.22 3.29 8.55
C TYR A 59 4.96 2.52 8.91
N ILE A 60 4.31 2.93 9.99
CA ILE A 60 3.02 2.34 10.39
C ILE A 60 1.90 3.06 9.64
N ILE A 61 1.06 2.30 8.97
CA ILE A 61 -0.13 2.80 8.31
C ILE A 61 -1.31 1.85 8.52
N GLU A 62 -2.50 2.42 8.59
CA GLU A 62 -3.73 1.66 8.72
C GLU A 62 -4.17 1.11 7.36
N ALA A 63 -4.47 -0.18 7.30
CA ALA A 63 -4.97 -0.85 6.11
C ALA A 63 -6.20 -1.70 6.43
N TYR A 64 -7.15 -1.71 5.51
CA TYR A 64 -8.29 -2.62 5.56
C TYR A 64 -7.99 -3.84 4.69
N MET A 65 -8.10 -5.04 5.30
CA MET A 65 -7.90 -6.29 4.59
C MET A 65 -9.22 -6.74 3.96
N GLU A 66 -9.22 -6.93 2.65
CA GLU A 66 -10.40 -7.38 1.91
C GLU A 66 -10.60 -8.89 1.98
N ASN A 67 -9.51 -9.67 1.96
CA ASN A 67 -9.54 -11.13 2.00
C ASN A 67 -9.35 -11.64 3.41
N PHE A 68 -10.44 -12.12 4.04
CA PHE A 68 -10.39 -12.71 5.39
C PHE A 68 -10.26 -14.23 5.39
N ASP A 69 -10.69 -14.89 4.34
CA ASP A 69 -10.74 -16.36 4.25
C ASP A 69 -9.40 -16.94 3.75
N GLY A 70 -8.39 -16.85 4.60
CA GLY A 70 -7.13 -17.56 4.43
C GLY A 70 -6.37 -17.20 3.16
N PHE A 71 -6.01 -15.93 3.03
CA PHE A 71 -5.16 -15.39 1.97
C PHE A 71 -5.36 -16.15 0.66
N GLN A 72 -6.23 -15.67 -0.21
CA GLN A 72 -6.51 -16.31 -1.51
C GLN A 72 -5.20 -16.50 -2.28
N GLY A 73 -4.52 -17.60 -1.98
CA GLY A 73 -3.38 -18.01 -2.75
C GLY A 73 -3.80 -18.34 -4.18
N GLY A 74 -2.96 -18.05 -5.14
CA GLY A 74 -3.17 -18.43 -6.55
C GLY A 74 -3.20 -19.95 -6.78
N GLY A 75 -3.34 -20.74 -5.70
CA GLY A 75 -3.28 -22.18 -5.71
C GLY A 75 -1.86 -22.73 -5.77
N ASP A 76 -1.75 -24.04 -5.65
CA ASP A 76 -0.47 -24.74 -5.77
C ASP A 76 0.06 -24.60 -7.20
N LEU A 77 1.13 -23.83 -7.37
CA LEU A 77 1.88 -23.79 -8.62
C LEU A 77 2.80 -25.00 -8.69
N LEU A 78 2.44 -25.96 -9.54
CA LEU A 78 3.35 -27.05 -9.90
C LEU A 78 4.48 -26.48 -10.75
N THR A 79 5.61 -26.23 -10.13
CA THR A 79 6.82 -25.81 -10.80
C THR A 79 7.66 -27.02 -11.21
N LYS A 80 8.58 -26.83 -12.15
CA LYS A 80 9.55 -27.85 -12.57
C LYS A 80 10.41 -28.36 -11.40
N PHE A 81 10.43 -27.65 -10.27
CA PHE A 81 11.25 -27.92 -9.10
C PHE A 81 10.45 -28.28 -7.84
N GLY A 82 9.14 -28.45 -7.96
CA GLY A 82 8.26 -28.77 -6.83
C GLY A 82 6.96 -27.96 -6.80
N VAL A 83 6.25 -28.06 -5.70
CA VAL A 83 5.02 -27.29 -5.43
C VAL A 83 5.41 -26.03 -4.67
N ALA A 84 5.10 -24.87 -5.24
CA ALA A 84 5.21 -23.57 -4.55
C ALA A 84 3.81 -23.08 -4.17
N GLN A 85 3.60 -22.79 -2.90
CA GLN A 85 2.39 -22.14 -2.42
C GLN A 85 2.61 -20.64 -2.49
N THR A 86 1.70 -19.94 -3.14
CA THR A 86 1.71 -18.48 -3.24
C THR A 86 0.50 -17.93 -2.51
N ASP A 87 0.71 -17.11 -1.50
CA ASP A 87 -0.34 -16.44 -0.76
C ASP A 87 -0.51 -15.02 -1.30
N GLU A 88 -1.74 -14.62 -1.57
CA GLU A 88 -2.08 -13.30 -2.08
C GLU A 88 -3.01 -12.57 -1.08
N ILE A 89 -2.68 -11.32 -0.80
CA ILE A 89 -3.47 -10.45 0.10
C ILE A 89 -3.89 -9.20 -0.65
N THR A 90 -5.17 -8.85 -0.54
CA THR A 90 -5.68 -7.58 -1.02
C THR A 90 -5.93 -6.65 0.16
N MET A 91 -5.27 -5.50 0.16
CA MET A 91 -5.41 -4.48 1.18
C MET A 91 -5.83 -3.14 0.58
N ILE A 92 -6.65 -2.41 1.33
CA ILE A 92 -7.11 -1.07 0.97
C ILE A 92 -6.50 -0.08 1.94
N VAL A 93 -5.79 0.89 1.40
CA VAL A 93 -5.14 1.98 2.14
C VAL A 93 -5.65 3.32 1.60
N SER A 94 -5.85 4.30 2.47
CA SER A 94 -6.18 5.65 2.02
C SER A 94 -4.97 6.33 1.39
N SER A 95 -5.15 6.79 0.14
CA SER A 95 -4.10 7.53 -0.59
C SER A 95 -3.73 8.83 0.12
N GLN A 96 -4.70 9.55 0.68
CA GLN A 96 -4.42 10.77 1.41
C GLN A 96 -3.65 10.48 2.69
N ARG A 97 -4.05 9.44 3.42
CA ARG A 97 -3.36 9.03 4.64
C ARG A 97 -1.91 8.62 4.37
N PHE A 98 -1.69 7.92 3.26
CA PHE A 98 -0.34 7.59 2.79
C PHE A 98 0.48 8.85 2.52
N THR A 99 -0.09 9.82 1.80
CA THR A 99 0.56 11.10 1.50
C THR A 99 0.88 11.89 2.77
N ASP A 100 -0.03 11.95 3.71
CA ASP A 100 0.14 12.74 4.94
C ASP A 100 1.16 12.11 5.91
N LEU A 101 1.23 10.79 5.97
CA LEU A 101 2.09 10.07 6.92
C LEU A 101 3.46 9.70 6.34
N ILE A 102 3.51 9.26 5.09
CA ILE A 102 4.68 8.58 4.52
C ILE A 102 5.36 9.47 3.48
N SER A 103 4.60 10.03 2.54
CA SER A 103 5.19 10.79 1.43
C SER A 103 6.03 11.97 1.89
N GLN A 104 5.72 12.58 3.02
CA GLN A 104 6.49 13.69 3.56
C GLN A 104 7.92 13.28 3.92
N PHE A 105 8.10 12.07 4.43
CA PHE A 105 9.43 11.54 4.76
C PHE A 105 10.15 11.09 3.50
N LEU A 106 9.48 10.40 2.59
CA LEU A 106 10.06 9.93 1.34
C LEU A 106 10.47 11.06 0.39
N LEU A 107 9.77 12.21 0.41
CA LEU A 107 10.13 13.39 -0.38
C LEU A 107 11.45 14.05 0.06
N LEU A 108 11.85 13.83 1.32
CA LEU A 108 13.12 14.35 1.83
C LEU A 108 14.31 13.51 1.35
N ASP A 109 14.07 12.27 0.97
CA ASP A 109 15.09 11.36 0.48
C ASP A 109 15.00 11.23 -1.05
N LYS A 110 16.12 11.37 -1.73
CA LYS A 110 16.17 11.39 -3.20
C LYS A 110 16.21 10.02 -3.85
N ASP A 111 16.32 8.97 -3.04
CA ASP A 111 16.56 7.61 -3.50
C ASP A 111 15.25 6.84 -3.80
N TYR A 112 14.08 7.48 -3.58
CA TYR A 112 12.76 6.91 -3.88
C TYR A 112 12.22 7.38 -5.22
N LYS A 113 11.78 6.43 -6.06
CA LYS A 113 11.26 6.73 -7.42
C LYS A 113 9.93 7.46 -7.43
N ALA A 114 9.02 7.11 -6.52
CA ALA A 114 7.68 7.69 -6.47
C ALA A 114 7.17 7.75 -5.03
N PRO A 115 7.52 8.80 -4.29
CA PRO A 115 7.18 8.92 -2.88
C PRO A 115 5.67 9.14 -2.60
N GLU A 116 4.87 9.37 -3.65
CA GLU A 116 3.44 9.67 -3.48
C GLU A 116 2.55 8.44 -3.34
N ARG A 117 3.05 7.26 -3.66
CA ARG A 117 2.29 6.00 -3.63
C ARG A 117 3.21 4.80 -3.42
N PRO A 118 2.67 3.68 -2.89
CA PRO A 118 3.41 2.43 -2.82
C PRO A 118 3.91 1.98 -4.20
N GLN A 119 5.07 1.37 -4.23
CA GLN A 119 5.71 0.86 -5.45
C GLN A 119 5.76 -0.66 -5.43
N GLU A 120 5.86 -1.25 -6.61
CA GLU A 120 6.17 -2.68 -6.76
C GLU A 120 7.55 -2.96 -6.17
N GLY A 121 7.64 -4.02 -5.37
CA GLY A 121 8.87 -4.39 -4.67
C GLY A 121 9.04 -3.75 -3.29
N ASP A 122 8.09 -2.94 -2.83
CA ASP A 122 8.05 -2.52 -1.43
C ASP A 122 7.57 -3.67 -0.55
N LEU A 123 8.05 -3.73 0.68
CA LEU A 123 7.63 -4.76 1.63
C LEU A 123 6.54 -4.26 2.57
N ILE A 124 5.59 -5.14 2.83
CA ILE A 124 4.55 -4.93 3.82
C ILE A 124 4.67 -6.03 4.86
N TYR A 125 4.88 -5.65 6.12
CA TYR A 125 4.83 -6.57 7.23
C TYR A 125 3.44 -6.58 7.85
N LEU A 126 2.85 -7.77 7.92
CA LEU A 126 1.55 -8.01 8.51
C LEU A 126 1.72 -8.60 9.92
N PRO A 127 1.39 -7.84 10.99
CA PRO A 127 1.56 -8.32 12.36
C PRO A 127 0.70 -9.55 12.69
N LEU A 128 -0.46 -9.68 12.03
CA LEU A 128 -1.38 -10.78 12.25
C LEU A 128 -0.78 -12.16 11.95
N THR A 129 -0.02 -12.27 10.88
CA THR A 129 0.62 -13.53 10.45
C THR A 129 2.11 -13.54 10.70
N SER A 130 2.68 -12.41 11.12
CA SER A 130 4.13 -12.21 11.28
C SER A 130 4.92 -12.49 9.99
N ASN A 131 4.31 -12.24 8.84
CA ASN A 131 4.89 -12.46 7.53
C ASN A 131 5.10 -11.13 6.79
N TYR A 132 6.06 -11.17 5.86
CA TYR A 132 6.30 -10.09 4.89
C TYR A 132 5.68 -10.46 3.56
N PHE A 133 5.09 -9.45 2.91
CA PHE A 133 4.53 -9.53 1.57
C PHE A 133 5.18 -8.45 0.68
N GLU A 134 5.42 -8.79 -0.59
CA GLU A 134 5.99 -7.90 -1.60
C GLU A 134 4.96 -7.54 -2.66
#